data_a9ca31a468abc25a6e75a3933a13102e
#
_entry.id   a9ca31a468abc25a6e75a3933a13102e
#
_cell.length_a   1.000
_cell.length_b   1.000
_cell.length_c   1.000
_cell.angle_alpha   90.00
_cell.angle_beta   90.00
_cell.angle_gamma   90.00
#
_symmetry.space_group_name_H-M   'P 1'
#
loop_
_entity.id
_entity.type
_entity.pdbx_description
1 polymer ?
#
loop_
_entity_poly.entity_id
_entity_poly.type
_entity_poly.pdbx_seq_one_letter_code
_entity_poly.pdbx_strand_id
1 'polypeptide(L)'
;MVALDGAVQGPQIDKERCRYSFDHHAGCVRVVTSATCEQVADAILLGLDPREFTVYVNDVNGDTVLSTWLLLHPDRVGEEMVQKLIRAVGKTDSHGPAYPSPNPELGLGFFRGVMAPLGRVLKSEATPTEETLWECVGRVDSLLSGEIEISPVEEGFINITHRGTGGWVMAEAEGFGFDALYKQGINRAVVYSSTPSGGWRYTVWKRSEFVSGFPVGPGDKPGTIIHTLSGIEPGWGGGSTIGGYPRTPKGSKLSPDEVFNLIEGIVKGEAAE
;
A
#
# COMPACT_ATOMS: atom_id res chain seq x y z
N MET A 1 10.44 1.98 24.55
CA MET A 1 10.11 1.11 23.41
C MET A 1 9.18 1.86 22.47
N VAL A 2 9.49 1.87 21.18
CA VAL A 2 8.61 2.35 20.14
C VAL A 2 8.34 1.21 19.17
N ALA A 3 7.09 0.88 18.93
CA ALA A 3 6.65 -0.11 17.96
C ALA A 3 6.03 0.59 16.74
N LEU A 4 6.40 0.18 15.54
CA LEU A 4 5.98 0.81 14.30
C LEU A 4 5.15 -0.16 13.46
N ASP A 5 4.12 0.36 12.82
CA ASP A 5 3.41 -0.17 11.68
C ASP A 5 2.92 -1.63 11.84
N GLY A 6 2.23 -1.89 12.95
CA GLY A 6 1.67 -3.20 13.27
C GLY A 6 2.59 -4.14 14.03
N ALA A 7 3.80 -3.73 14.43
CA ALA A 7 4.63 -4.50 15.35
C ALA A 7 3.94 -4.72 16.71
N VAL A 8 3.09 -3.78 17.10
CA VAL A 8 2.09 -3.90 18.17
C VAL A 8 0.77 -3.35 17.64
N GLN A 9 -0.31 -4.07 17.85
CA GLN A 9 -1.62 -3.73 17.28
C GLN A 9 -2.16 -2.40 17.82
N GLY A 10 -2.51 -1.51 16.91
CA GLY A 10 -3.16 -0.23 17.16
C GLY A 10 -2.25 0.83 17.77
N PRO A 11 -2.64 2.12 17.69
CA PRO A 11 -1.93 3.20 18.36
C PRO A 11 -2.12 3.09 19.88
N GLN A 12 -1.00 3.09 20.63
CA GLN A 12 -1.01 2.97 22.07
C GLN A 12 0.01 3.90 22.71
N ILE A 13 -0.35 4.51 23.85
CA ILE A 13 0.52 5.36 24.64
C ILE A 13 0.49 4.88 26.09
N ASP A 14 1.51 4.13 26.52
CA ASP A 14 1.74 3.73 27.91
C ASP A 14 2.89 4.56 28.49
N LYS A 15 2.55 5.68 29.11
CA LYS A 15 3.51 6.62 29.68
C LYS A 15 4.23 6.04 30.90
N GLU A 16 3.57 5.18 31.69
CA GLU A 16 4.14 4.61 32.91
C GLU A 16 5.29 3.65 32.60
N ARG A 17 5.17 2.91 31.47
CA ARG A 17 6.19 1.96 31.03
C ARG A 17 7.04 2.49 29.88
N CYS A 18 6.84 3.74 29.45
CA CYS A 18 7.51 4.33 28.30
C CYS A 18 7.40 3.42 27.06
N ARG A 19 6.18 2.98 26.73
CA ARG A 19 5.89 2.14 25.57
C ARG A 19 4.90 2.84 24.66
N TYR A 20 5.27 2.95 23.40
CA TYR A 20 4.50 3.64 22.37
C TYR A 20 4.33 2.72 21.18
N SER A 21 3.13 2.67 20.61
CA SER A 21 2.85 2.00 19.34
C SER A 21 2.22 3.00 18.39
N PHE A 22 2.79 3.13 17.21
CA PHE A 22 2.27 3.91 16.10
C PHE A 22 1.84 2.94 15.00
N ASP A 23 0.52 2.82 14.80
CA ASP A 23 -0.07 1.84 13.89
C ASP A 23 -1.41 2.37 13.35
N HIS A 24 -1.77 1.94 12.16
CA HIS A 24 -3.05 2.27 11.52
C HIS A 24 -3.69 1.06 10.82
N HIS A 25 -3.27 -0.16 11.20
CA HIS A 25 -3.75 -1.40 10.59
C HIS A 25 -4.93 -2.02 11.35
N ALA A 26 -4.73 -3.18 11.96
CA ALA A 26 -5.80 -3.93 12.60
C ALA A 26 -6.45 -3.18 13.76
N GLY A 27 -7.78 -3.06 13.73
CA GLY A 27 -8.54 -2.35 14.75
C GLY A 27 -8.65 -0.84 14.54
N CYS A 28 -8.02 -0.28 13.51
CA CYS A 28 -8.10 1.13 13.15
C CYS A 28 -9.09 1.39 12.03
N VAL A 29 -9.66 2.58 12.01
CA VAL A 29 -10.43 3.08 10.86
C VAL A 29 -9.46 3.82 9.93
N ARG A 30 -8.92 3.13 8.97
CA ARG A 30 -7.80 3.57 8.12
C ARG A 30 -7.99 4.94 7.47
N VAL A 31 -9.22 5.28 7.08
CA VAL A 31 -9.52 6.56 6.42
C VAL A 31 -9.37 7.78 7.35
N VAL A 32 -9.39 7.58 8.66
CA VAL A 32 -9.27 8.64 9.68
C VAL A 32 -8.08 8.47 10.61
N THR A 33 -7.42 7.31 10.60
CA THR A 33 -6.20 7.07 11.36
C THR A 33 -5.00 7.41 10.47
N SER A 34 -4.18 8.35 10.91
CA SER A 34 -2.97 8.75 10.18
C SER A 34 -2.00 7.58 10.00
N ALA A 35 -1.25 7.58 8.93
CA ALA A 35 -0.17 6.62 8.69
C ALA A 35 0.88 6.68 9.82
N THR A 36 1.64 5.62 10.00
CA THR A 36 2.63 5.52 11.08
C THR A 36 3.65 6.66 11.05
N CYS A 37 4.14 7.05 9.86
CA CYS A 37 5.09 8.16 9.73
C CYS A 37 4.47 9.52 10.11
N GLU A 38 3.19 9.73 9.84
CA GLU A 38 2.47 10.94 10.28
C GLU A 38 2.34 10.95 11.82
N GLN A 39 1.97 9.81 12.43
CA GLN A 39 1.84 9.67 13.89
C GLN A 39 3.19 9.88 14.60
N VAL A 40 4.28 9.31 14.07
CA VAL A 40 5.64 9.50 14.59
C VAL A 40 6.07 10.95 14.52
N ALA A 41 5.83 11.62 13.39
CA ALA A 41 6.15 13.03 13.23
C ALA A 41 5.39 13.90 14.25
N ASP A 42 4.10 13.69 14.41
CA ASP A 42 3.27 14.39 15.38
C ASP A 42 3.77 14.14 16.80
N ALA A 43 4.11 12.90 17.15
CA ALA A 43 4.61 12.57 18.47
C ALA A 43 5.93 13.30 18.78
N ILE A 44 6.87 13.37 17.83
CA ILE A 44 8.12 14.09 17.98
C ILE A 44 7.87 15.59 18.14
N LEU A 45 7.04 16.19 17.30
CA LEU A 45 6.67 17.61 17.40
C LEU A 45 5.94 17.95 18.70
N LEU A 46 5.25 16.96 19.29
CA LEU A 46 4.57 17.09 20.58
C LEU A 46 5.46 16.72 21.78
N GLY A 47 6.75 16.43 21.56
CA GLY A 47 7.74 16.27 22.63
C GLY A 47 8.19 14.85 22.93
N LEU A 48 7.89 13.88 22.05
CA LEU A 48 8.54 12.56 22.13
C LEU A 48 10.04 12.73 21.84
N ASP A 49 10.89 12.36 22.77
CA ASP A 49 12.33 12.22 22.55
C ASP A 49 12.65 10.77 22.19
N PRO A 50 12.97 10.43 20.95
CA PRO A 50 13.17 9.05 20.52
C PRO A 50 14.55 8.46 20.90
N ARG A 51 15.50 9.27 21.37
CA ARG A 51 16.91 8.88 21.56
C ARG A 51 17.14 7.73 22.55
N GLU A 52 16.21 7.53 23.47
CA GLU A 52 16.31 6.51 24.51
C GLU A 52 15.50 5.24 24.24
N PHE A 53 14.89 5.14 23.04
CA PHE A 53 13.99 4.03 22.75
C PHE A 53 14.59 2.99 21.81
N THR A 54 14.33 1.71 22.12
CA THR A 54 14.46 0.63 21.13
C THR A 54 13.26 0.66 20.21
N VAL A 55 13.50 0.63 18.89
CA VAL A 55 12.47 0.62 17.86
C VAL A 55 12.22 -0.82 17.43
N TYR A 56 10.95 -1.19 17.31
CA TYR A 56 10.50 -2.49 16.82
C TYR A 56 9.70 -2.32 15.54
N VAL A 57 10.05 -3.10 14.54
CA VAL A 57 9.36 -3.15 13.24
C VAL A 57 9.04 -4.60 12.89
N ASN A 58 7.98 -4.85 12.14
CA ASN A 58 7.58 -6.18 11.69
C ASN A 58 7.75 -6.39 10.19
N ASP A 59 7.85 -5.31 9.43
CA ASP A 59 7.99 -5.36 7.97
C ASP A 59 8.80 -4.16 7.46
N VAL A 60 9.33 -4.29 6.25
CA VAL A 60 10.01 -3.21 5.53
C VAL A 60 9.08 -2.67 4.46
N ASN A 61 8.47 -1.54 4.75
CA ASN A 61 7.60 -0.80 3.82
C ASN A 61 7.91 0.69 3.88
N GLY A 62 7.23 1.51 3.07
CA GLY A 62 7.50 2.95 2.99
C GLY A 62 7.25 3.69 4.29
N ASP A 63 6.18 3.32 4.97
CA ASP A 63 5.77 3.95 6.24
C ASP A 63 6.77 3.64 7.36
N THR A 64 7.20 2.38 7.47
CA THR A 64 8.24 1.94 8.42
C THR A 64 9.59 2.61 8.15
N VAL A 65 10.02 2.69 6.89
CA VAL A 65 11.30 3.32 6.50
C VAL A 65 11.32 4.79 6.88
N LEU A 66 10.26 5.53 6.52
CA LEU A 66 10.20 6.96 6.85
C LEU A 66 10.07 7.19 8.35
N SER A 67 9.25 6.39 9.05
CA SER A 67 9.10 6.47 10.52
C SER A 67 10.44 6.23 11.23
N THR A 68 11.21 5.24 10.78
CA THR A 68 12.54 4.96 11.35
C THR A 68 13.48 6.13 11.11
N TRP A 69 13.50 6.70 9.91
CA TRP A 69 14.33 7.87 9.61
C TRP A 69 13.96 9.08 10.49
N LEU A 70 12.67 9.34 10.71
CA LEU A 70 12.19 10.43 11.57
C LEU A 70 12.64 10.26 13.02
N LEU A 71 12.61 9.04 13.56
CA LEU A 71 13.08 8.74 14.92
C LEU A 71 14.60 8.95 15.06
N LEU A 72 15.37 8.77 13.99
CA LEU A 72 16.83 9.03 13.98
C LEU A 72 17.17 10.51 13.79
N HIS A 73 16.27 11.28 13.19
CA HIS A 73 16.46 12.70 12.86
C HIS A 73 15.34 13.59 13.42
N PRO A 74 15.08 13.53 14.76
CA PRO A 74 13.94 14.24 15.35
C PRO A 74 14.02 15.76 15.21
N ASP A 75 15.21 16.31 15.11
CA ASP A 75 15.49 17.73 14.89
C ASP A 75 15.07 18.21 13.49
N ARG A 76 14.95 17.33 12.53
CA ARG A 76 14.60 17.64 11.14
C ARG A 76 13.10 17.55 10.85
N VAL A 77 12.31 17.00 11.76
CA VAL A 77 10.87 16.75 11.53
C VAL A 77 10.11 18.02 11.17
N GLY A 78 10.52 19.19 11.70
CA GLY A 78 9.92 20.47 11.38
C GLY A 78 10.33 21.12 10.03
N GLU A 79 11.29 20.54 9.30
CA GLU A 79 11.69 21.06 7.99
C GLU A 79 10.56 20.95 6.97
N GLU A 80 10.33 22.00 6.18
CA GLU A 80 9.24 22.06 5.20
C GLU A 80 9.26 20.89 4.21
N MET A 81 10.43 20.51 3.71
CA MET A 81 10.59 19.41 2.76
C MET A 81 10.28 18.06 3.41
N VAL A 82 10.69 17.88 4.67
CA VAL A 82 10.40 16.68 5.46
C VAL A 82 8.89 16.56 5.71
N GLN A 83 8.21 17.63 6.08
CA GLN A 83 6.77 17.67 6.25
C GLN A 83 6.02 17.34 4.95
N LYS A 84 6.48 17.84 3.80
CA LYS A 84 5.93 17.47 2.49
C LYS A 84 6.11 15.98 2.19
N LEU A 85 7.27 15.42 2.51
CA LEU A 85 7.58 14.00 2.32
C LEU A 85 6.70 13.12 3.22
N ILE A 86 6.59 13.45 4.52
CA ILE A 86 5.71 12.74 5.47
C ILE A 86 4.29 12.68 4.92
N ARG A 87 3.75 13.81 4.48
CA ARG A 87 2.41 13.86 3.92
C ARG A 87 2.27 13.05 2.63
N ALA A 88 3.25 13.11 1.74
CA ALA A 88 3.21 12.36 0.48
C ALA A 88 3.25 10.84 0.72
N VAL A 89 4.14 10.37 1.59
CA VAL A 89 4.28 8.95 1.93
C VAL A 89 3.08 8.47 2.75
N GLY A 90 2.73 9.16 3.83
CA GLY A 90 1.66 8.76 4.72
C GLY A 90 0.30 8.73 4.03
N LYS A 91 -0.02 9.70 3.15
CA LYS A 91 -1.28 9.66 2.40
C LYS A 91 -1.29 8.58 1.33
N THR A 92 -0.18 8.28 0.70
CA THR A 92 -0.08 7.15 -0.22
C THR A 92 -0.29 5.83 0.51
N ASP A 93 0.26 5.68 1.70
CA ASP A 93 0.09 4.48 2.51
C ASP A 93 -1.33 4.31 3.04
N SER A 94 -1.88 5.32 3.71
CA SER A 94 -3.19 5.24 4.35
C SER A 94 -4.38 5.29 3.37
N HIS A 95 -4.25 6.00 2.24
CA HIS A 95 -5.34 6.26 1.29
C HIS A 95 -5.09 5.67 -0.10
N GLY A 96 -3.90 5.12 -0.33
CA GLY A 96 -3.48 4.60 -1.63
C GLY A 96 -2.99 5.68 -2.60
N PRO A 97 -2.41 5.27 -3.74
CA PRO A 97 -1.78 6.16 -4.72
C PRO A 97 -2.76 7.11 -5.40
N ALA A 98 -4.07 6.87 -5.26
CA ALA A 98 -5.13 7.73 -5.78
C ALA A 98 -5.37 9.01 -4.99
N TYR A 99 -4.83 9.10 -3.79
CA TYR A 99 -5.03 10.30 -2.98
C TYR A 99 -4.35 11.50 -3.66
N PRO A 100 -5.08 12.60 -3.89
CA PRO A 100 -4.52 13.77 -4.56
C PRO A 100 -3.44 14.40 -3.65
N SER A 101 -2.19 14.09 -3.95
CA SER A 101 -1.05 14.69 -3.25
C SER A 101 -0.68 16.03 -3.89
N PRO A 102 -0.42 17.08 -3.11
CA PRO A 102 0.11 18.32 -3.64
C PRO A 102 1.57 18.22 -4.12
N ASN A 103 2.27 17.13 -3.72
CA ASN A 103 3.66 16.87 -4.09
C ASN A 103 3.81 15.41 -4.57
N PRO A 104 3.18 15.02 -5.69
CA PRO A 104 3.18 13.63 -6.14
C PRO A 104 4.60 13.14 -6.50
N GLU A 105 5.47 14.04 -6.96
CA GLU A 105 6.86 13.76 -7.30
C GLU A 105 7.68 13.30 -6.09
N LEU A 106 7.44 13.86 -4.89
CA LEU A 106 8.13 13.40 -3.67
C LEU A 106 7.75 11.97 -3.30
N GLY A 107 6.45 11.65 -3.35
CA GLY A 107 5.99 10.28 -3.14
C GLY A 107 6.59 9.32 -4.16
N LEU A 108 6.61 9.72 -5.44
CA LEU A 108 7.20 8.92 -6.51
C LEU A 108 8.71 8.70 -6.28
N GLY A 109 9.46 9.77 -5.99
CA GLY A 109 10.90 9.70 -5.66
C GLY A 109 11.16 8.79 -4.47
N PHE A 110 10.30 8.84 -3.45
CA PHE A 110 10.40 7.95 -2.31
C PHE A 110 10.19 6.48 -2.71
N PHE A 111 9.05 6.14 -3.33
CA PHE A 111 8.74 4.75 -3.64
C PHE A 111 9.61 4.15 -4.74
N ARG A 112 10.12 4.91 -5.68
CA ARG A 112 11.01 4.43 -6.74
C ARG A 112 12.50 4.56 -6.40
N GLY A 113 12.87 5.61 -5.68
CA GLY A 113 14.26 5.92 -5.33
C GLY A 113 14.66 5.36 -3.96
N VAL A 114 14.01 5.82 -2.89
CA VAL A 114 14.34 5.38 -1.52
C VAL A 114 14.05 3.90 -1.34
N MET A 115 12.90 3.41 -1.81
CA MET A 115 12.50 2.01 -1.68
C MET A 115 13.09 1.07 -2.75
N ALA A 116 14.02 1.54 -3.58
CA ALA A 116 14.66 0.71 -4.61
C ALA A 116 15.36 -0.55 -4.06
N PRO A 117 16.03 -0.54 -2.88
CA PRO A 117 16.60 -1.75 -2.28
C PRO A 117 15.54 -2.82 -2.03
N LEU A 118 14.42 -2.45 -1.40
CA LEU A 118 13.30 -3.37 -1.19
C LEU A 118 12.77 -3.93 -2.52
N GLY A 119 12.63 -3.07 -3.54
CA GLY A 119 12.21 -3.50 -4.87
C GLY A 119 13.13 -4.56 -5.49
N ARG A 120 14.46 -4.48 -5.27
CA ARG A 120 15.42 -5.52 -5.71
C ARG A 120 15.23 -6.84 -4.97
N VAL A 121 15.08 -6.78 -3.64
CA VAL A 121 14.86 -7.96 -2.79
C VAL A 121 13.58 -8.69 -3.21
N LEU A 122 12.47 -7.97 -3.37
CA LEU A 122 11.20 -8.57 -3.77
C LEU A 122 11.23 -9.16 -5.20
N LYS A 123 12.00 -8.55 -6.11
CA LYS A 123 12.19 -9.12 -7.46
C LYS A 123 13.00 -10.41 -7.46
N SER A 124 13.90 -10.59 -6.51
CA SER A 124 14.67 -11.83 -6.32
C SER A 124 13.94 -12.88 -5.48
N GLU A 125 12.68 -12.61 -5.09
CA GLU A 125 11.85 -13.47 -4.24
C GLU A 125 12.46 -13.73 -2.84
N ALA A 126 13.40 -12.89 -2.41
CA ALA A 126 13.98 -12.96 -1.08
C ALA A 126 13.10 -12.23 -0.05
N THR A 127 13.26 -12.61 1.20
CA THR A 127 12.60 -11.93 2.32
C THR A 127 13.40 -10.66 2.68
N PRO A 128 12.75 -9.50 2.83
CA PRO A 128 13.41 -8.30 3.35
C PRO A 128 14.01 -8.53 4.74
N THR A 129 15.16 -7.94 4.98
CA THR A 129 15.91 -8.05 6.23
C THR A 129 16.10 -6.69 6.88
N GLU A 130 16.65 -6.66 8.08
CA GLU A 130 17.07 -5.44 8.75
C GLU A 130 18.07 -4.63 7.88
N GLU A 131 18.96 -5.30 7.17
CA GLU A 131 19.88 -4.66 6.24
C GLU A 131 19.13 -3.92 5.11
N THR A 132 18.06 -4.55 4.57
CA THR A 132 17.19 -3.90 3.58
C THR A 132 16.54 -2.63 4.14
N LEU A 133 16.10 -2.66 5.40
CA LEU A 133 15.54 -1.48 6.09
C LEU A 133 16.59 -0.37 6.14
N TRP A 134 17.81 -0.66 6.62
CA TRP A 134 18.87 0.34 6.76
C TRP A 134 19.34 0.90 5.41
N GLU A 135 19.40 0.08 4.37
CA GLU A 135 19.66 0.58 3.01
C GLU A 135 18.60 1.60 2.57
N CYS A 136 17.32 1.32 2.80
CA CYS A 136 16.25 2.25 2.45
C CYS A 136 16.30 3.52 3.30
N VAL A 137 16.48 3.40 4.63
CA VAL A 137 16.58 4.54 5.55
C VAL A 137 17.71 5.47 5.15
N GLY A 138 18.90 4.94 4.83
CA GLY A 138 20.05 5.74 4.40
C GLY A 138 19.85 6.52 3.09
N ARG A 139 18.83 6.16 2.29
CA ARG A 139 18.51 6.84 1.02
C ARG A 139 17.54 8.01 1.18
N VAL A 140 16.92 8.19 2.35
CA VAL A 140 16.00 9.31 2.57
C VAL A 140 16.72 10.65 2.43
N ASP A 141 17.92 10.76 2.98
CA ASP A 141 18.75 11.99 2.84
C ASP A 141 19.12 12.27 1.38
N SER A 142 19.42 11.25 0.59
CA SER A 142 19.69 11.41 -0.84
C SER A 142 18.47 11.91 -1.63
N LEU A 143 17.24 11.57 -1.21
CA LEU A 143 16.03 12.14 -1.79
C LEU A 143 15.87 13.62 -1.38
N LEU A 144 16.06 13.91 -0.11
CA LEU A 144 15.91 15.27 0.42
C LEU A 144 16.97 16.24 -0.10
N SER A 145 18.19 15.77 -0.39
CA SER A 145 19.28 16.55 -1.00
C SER A 145 19.14 16.68 -2.52
N GLY A 146 18.23 15.96 -3.14
CA GLY A 146 18.05 15.95 -4.60
C GLY A 146 19.04 15.07 -5.37
N GLU A 147 19.80 14.22 -4.70
CA GLU A 147 20.69 13.22 -5.34
C GLU A 147 19.89 12.10 -6.04
N ILE A 148 18.70 11.80 -5.54
CA ILE A 148 17.78 10.88 -6.21
C ILE A 148 17.00 11.68 -7.24
N GLU A 149 17.26 11.42 -8.53
CA GLU A 149 16.47 12.00 -9.62
C GLU A 149 15.04 11.47 -9.60
N ILE A 150 14.09 12.39 -9.56
CA ILE A 150 12.67 12.07 -9.66
C ILE A 150 12.29 12.11 -11.13
N SER A 151 12.32 10.94 -11.78
CA SER A 151 11.85 10.83 -13.16
C SER A 151 10.34 11.08 -13.24
N PRO A 152 9.87 11.79 -14.29
CA PRO A 152 8.43 11.92 -14.54
C PRO A 152 7.74 10.57 -14.56
N VAL A 153 6.49 10.53 -14.13
CA VAL A 153 5.66 9.32 -14.24
C VAL A 153 5.40 9.09 -15.72
N GLU A 154 6.06 8.11 -16.32
CA GLU A 154 5.57 7.56 -17.58
C GLU A 154 4.23 6.89 -17.27
N GLU A 155 3.18 7.31 -17.98
CA GLU A 155 1.89 6.62 -17.86
C GLU A 155 2.10 5.20 -18.37
N GLY A 156 2.06 4.23 -17.43
CA GLY A 156 2.17 2.82 -17.78
C GLY A 156 1.05 2.43 -18.75
N PHE A 157 1.34 1.45 -19.61
CA PHE A 157 0.34 0.87 -20.49
C PHE A 157 -0.86 0.41 -19.64
N ILE A 158 -2.05 0.84 -20.03
CA ILE A 158 -3.31 0.36 -19.49
C ILE A 158 -4.33 0.19 -20.60
N ASN A 159 -4.91 -0.99 -20.68
CA ASN A 159 -5.94 -1.34 -21.66
C ASN A 159 -7.18 -1.87 -20.92
N ILE A 160 -8.29 -1.12 -20.98
CA ILE A 160 -9.56 -1.58 -20.43
C ILE A 160 -10.13 -2.66 -21.34
N THR A 161 -10.12 -3.90 -20.86
CA THR A 161 -10.58 -5.07 -21.60
C THR A 161 -12.06 -5.37 -21.39
N HIS A 162 -12.58 -5.08 -20.19
CA HIS A 162 -13.98 -5.34 -19.83
C HIS A 162 -14.58 -4.17 -19.06
N ARG A 163 -15.90 -4.01 -19.19
CA ARG A 163 -16.69 -3.05 -18.43
C ARG A 163 -17.86 -3.77 -17.79
N GLY A 164 -17.92 -3.75 -16.45
CA GLY A 164 -18.95 -4.43 -15.67
C GLY A 164 -20.07 -3.53 -15.20
N THR A 165 -21.08 -4.15 -14.62
CA THR A 165 -22.24 -3.48 -14.04
C THR A 165 -21.82 -2.52 -12.93
N GLY A 166 -22.49 -1.36 -12.85
CA GLY A 166 -22.17 -0.33 -11.86
C GLY A 166 -20.90 0.44 -12.15
N GLY A 167 -20.27 0.28 -13.34
CA GLY A 167 -19.14 1.07 -13.79
C GLY A 167 -17.77 0.64 -13.28
N TRP A 168 -17.63 -0.59 -12.79
CA TRP A 168 -16.32 -1.17 -12.57
C TRP A 168 -15.67 -1.63 -13.90
N VAL A 169 -14.37 -1.74 -13.93
CA VAL A 169 -13.65 -2.18 -15.13
C VAL A 169 -12.63 -3.26 -14.82
N MET A 170 -12.30 -4.06 -15.82
CA MET A 170 -11.11 -4.90 -15.83
C MET A 170 -10.13 -4.38 -16.85
N ALA A 171 -8.87 -4.25 -16.48
CA ALA A 171 -7.83 -3.67 -17.33
C ALA A 171 -6.54 -4.48 -17.27
N GLU A 172 -5.95 -4.67 -18.44
CA GLU A 172 -4.58 -5.16 -18.55
C GLU A 172 -3.62 -3.98 -18.36
N ALA A 173 -2.61 -4.14 -17.49
CA ALA A 173 -1.65 -3.09 -17.22
C ALA A 173 -0.28 -3.65 -16.85
N GLU A 174 0.77 -2.91 -17.17
CA GLU A 174 2.08 -3.08 -16.59
C GLU A 174 2.15 -2.32 -15.26
N GLY A 175 2.36 -3.05 -14.16
CA GLY A 175 2.30 -2.48 -12.81
C GLY A 175 0.88 -2.35 -12.27
N PHE A 176 0.61 -1.33 -11.44
CA PHE A 176 -0.69 -1.19 -10.78
C PHE A 176 -1.75 -0.48 -11.62
N GLY A 177 -1.38 0.41 -12.54
CA GLY A 177 -2.29 1.12 -13.44
C GLY A 177 -3.34 2.03 -12.76
N PHE A 178 -3.29 2.19 -11.45
CA PHE A 178 -4.33 2.89 -10.68
C PHE A 178 -4.46 4.36 -11.06
N ASP A 179 -3.34 5.07 -11.20
CA ASP A 179 -3.35 6.51 -11.51
C ASP A 179 -4.03 6.81 -12.83
N ALA A 180 -3.79 5.98 -13.86
CA ALA A 180 -4.41 6.14 -15.17
C ALA A 180 -5.93 5.88 -15.11
N LEU A 181 -6.39 4.93 -14.29
CA LEU A 181 -7.81 4.65 -14.09
C LEU A 181 -8.51 5.76 -13.30
N TYR A 182 -7.85 6.28 -12.26
CA TYR A 182 -8.38 7.40 -11.47
C TYR A 182 -8.54 8.68 -12.28
N LYS A 183 -7.60 8.99 -13.16
CA LYS A 183 -7.70 10.13 -14.10
C LYS A 183 -8.92 10.02 -15.02
N GLN A 184 -9.38 8.78 -15.30
CA GLN A 184 -10.59 8.51 -16.06
C GLN A 184 -11.87 8.44 -15.19
N GLY A 185 -11.79 8.77 -13.89
CA GLY A 185 -12.91 8.73 -12.95
C GLY A 185 -13.33 7.34 -12.50
N ILE A 186 -12.53 6.30 -12.80
CA ILE A 186 -12.81 4.93 -12.44
C ILE A 186 -12.39 4.69 -10.98
N ASN A 187 -13.34 4.33 -10.12
CA ASN A 187 -13.14 4.19 -8.68
C ASN A 187 -13.09 2.72 -8.19
N ARG A 188 -13.26 1.75 -9.09
CA ARG A 188 -13.29 0.32 -8.82
C ARG A 188 -12.85 -0.45 -10.05
N ALA A 189 -11.91 -1.35 -9.87
CA ALA A 189 -11.36 -2.11 -10.98
C ALA A 189 -10.67 -3.40 -10.53
N VAL A 190 -10.42 -4.23 -11.53
CA VAL A 190 -9.44 -5.30 -11.48
C VAL A 190 -8.36 -4.98 -12.50
N VAL A 191 -7.12 -4.92 -12.04
CA VAL A 191 -5.96 -4.80 -12.91
C VAL A 191 -5.26 -6.15 -12.99
N TYR A 192 -4.87 -6.57 -14.19
CA TYR A 192 -4.20 -7.84 -14.37
C TYR A 192 -3.00 -7.73 -15.33
N SER A 193 -2.09 -8.68 -15.21
CA SER A 193 -0.98 -8.90 -16.15
C SER A 193 -0.62 -10.38 -16.19
N SER A 194 -0.01 -10.81 -17.30
CA SER A 194 0.53 -12.17 -17.40
C SER A 194 1.78 -12.34 -16.53
N THR A 195 2.05 -13.58 -16.10
CA THR A 195 3.31 -13.95 -15.45
C THR A 195 4.23 -14.63 -16.45
N PRO A 196 5.57 -14.60 -16.27
CA PRO A 196 6.49 -15.33 -17.12
C PRO A 196 6.23 -16.85 -17.18
N SER A 197 5.60 -17.40 -16.15
CA SER A 197 5.25 -18.82 -16.05
C SER A 197 3.89 -19.20 -16.67
N GLY A 198 3.21 -18.23 -17.32
CA GLY A 198 1.95 -18.48 -18.05
C GLY A 198 0.69 -18.36 -17.20
N GLY A 199 0.77 -17.87 -15.95
CA GLY A 199 -0.37 -17.53 -15.12
C GLY A 199 -0.72 -16.03 -15.18
N TRP A 200 -1.61 -15.61 -14.29
CA TRP A 200 -2.09 -14.23 -14.23
C TRP A 200 -1.89 -13.63 -12.85
N ARG A 201 -1.51 -12.36 -12.79
CA ARG A 201 -1.51 -11.53 -11.59
C ARG A 201 -2.75 -10.68 -11.60
N TYR A 202 -3.43 -10.60 -10.46
CA TYR A 202 -4.63 -9.78 -10.30
C TYR A 202 -4.49 -8.86 -9.10
N THR A 203 -4.94 -7.64 -9.27
CA THR A 203 -5.20 -6.71 -8.17
C THR A 203 -6.64 -6.22 -8.30
N VAL A 204 -7.47 -6.57 -7.34
CA VAL A 204 -8.86 -6.14 -7.20
C VAL A 204 -8.88 -4.96 -6.25
N TRP A 205 -9.50 -3.85 -6.63
CA TRP A 205 -9.50 -2.68 -5.76
C TRP A 205 -10.72 -1.76 -5.96
N LYS A 206 -11.02 -1.01 -4.92
CA LYS A 206 -11.88 0.17 -4.95
C LYS A 206 -11.15 1.34 -4.27
N ARG A 207 -11.47 2.57 -4.70
CA ARG A 207 -10.75 3.78 -4.26
C ARG A 207 -10.77 3.99 -2.75
N SER A 208 -11.88 3.65 -2.08
CA SER A 208 -12.02 3.76 -0.62
C SER A 208 -13.25 3.00 -0.14
N GLU A 209 -13.45 2.96 1.17
CA GLU A 209 -14.65 2.40 1.79
C GLU A 209 -15.94 3.16 1.42
N PHE A 210 -15.84 4.40 0.97
CA PHE A 210 -16.99 5.19 0.51
C PHE A 210 -17.50 4.75 -0.87
N VAL A 211 -16.76 3.92 -1.59
CA VAL A 211 -17.18 3.34 -2.87
C VAL A 211 -18.04 2.11 -2.61
N SER A 212 -19.34 2.22 -2.85
CA SER A 212 -20.33 1.14 -2.69
C SER A 212 -20.42 0.23 -3.93
N GLY A 213 -21.09 -0.93 -3.78
CA GLY A 213 -21.41 -1.82 -4.90
C GLY A 213 -20.21 -2.56 -5.51
N PHE A 214 -19.07 -2.66 -4.79
CA PHE A 214 -17.91 -3.44 -5.18
C PHE A 214 -17.22 -4.00 -3.93
N PRO A 215 -17.68 -5.15 -3.40
CA PRO A 215 -17.23 -5.69 -2.12
C PRO A 215 -15.89 -6.44 -2.28
N VAL A 216 -14.77 -5.73 -2.25
CA VAL A 216 -13.44 -6.31 -2.45
C VAL A 216 -13.14 -7.43 -1.44
N GLY A 217 -13.07 -7.12 -0.17
CA GLY A 217 -12.68 -8.03 0.90
C GLY A 217 -13.22 -7.58 2.27
N PRO A 218 -12.67 -8.07 3.37
CA PRO A 218 -11.56 -9.03 3.47
C PRO A 218 -11.93 -10.46 3.06
N GLY A 219 -10.91 -11.32 2.83
CA GLY A 219 -11.09 -12.68 2.31
C GLY A 219 -11.79 -13.67 3.25
N ASP A 220 -11.86 -13.39 4.54
CA ASP A 220 -12.60 -14.17 5.55
C ASP A 220 -14.08 -13.78 5.64
N LYS A 221 -14.50 -12.71 4.95
CA LYS A 221 -15.87 -12.22 4.97
C LYS A 221 -16.67 -12.80 3.79
N PRO A 222 -17.69 -13.63 4.04
CA PRO A 222 -18.58 -14.14 2.99
C PRO A 222 -19.24 -13.04 2.15
N GLY A 223 -19.44 -13.30 0.87
CA GLY A 223 -20.06 -12.35 -0.06
C GLY A 223 -19.11 -11.26 -0.58
N THR A 224 -17.81 -11.35 -0.27
CA THR A 224 -16.80 -10.48 -0.88
C THR A 224 -16.13 -11.17 -2.07
N ILE A 225 -15.56 -10.34 -2.96
CA ILE A 225 -14.87 -10.81 -4.17
C ILE A 225 -13.69 -11.72 -3.79
N ILE A 226 -12.83 -11.28 -2.86
CA ILE A 226 -11.66 -12.05 -2.43
C ILE A 226 -12.07 -13.35 -1.75
N HIS A 227 -13.13 -13.35 -0.94
CA HIS A 227 -13.65 -14.58 -0.32
C HIS A 227 -14.09 -15.60 -1.36
N THR A 228 -14.89 -15.16 -2.34
CA THR A 228 -15.39 -16.05 -3.41
C THR A 228 -14.25 -16.62 -4.26
N LEU A 229 -13.33 -15.76 -4.69
CA LEU A 229 -12.19 -16.20 -5.49
C LEU A 229 -11.25 -17.13 -4.70
N SER A 230 -11.05 -16.90 -3.40
CA SER A 230 -10.27 -17.77 -2.52
C SER A 230 -10.88 -19.15 -2.34
N GLY A 231 -12.21 -19.25 -2.39
CA GLY A 231 -12.93 -20.53 -2.35
C GLY A 231 -12.75 -21.36 -3.64
N ILE A 232 -12.52 -20.70 -4.77
CA ILE A 232 -12.30 -21.36 -6.08
C ILE A 232 -10.83 -21.73 -6.24
N GLU A 233 -9.94 -20.80 -5.98
CA GLU A 233 -8.49 -20.97 -6.09
C GLU A 233 -7.81 -20.43 -4.84
N PRO A 234 -7.23 -21.29 -3.97
CA PRO A 234 -6.52 -20.83 -2.77
C PRO A 234 -5.36 -19.92 -3.10
N GLY A 235 -5.19 -18.85 -2.33
CA GLY A 235 -4.09 -17.88 -2.47
C GLY A 235 -4.55 -16.44 -2.70
N TRP A 236 -5.84 -16.22 -2.97
CA TRP A 236 -6.40 -14.87 -2.99
C TRP A 236 -6.48 -14.29 -1.57
N GLY A 237 -6.07 -13.03 -1.41
CA GLY A 237 -6.08 -12.36 -0.12
C GLY A 237 -6.13 -10.86 -0.26
N GLY A 238 -6.33 -10.17 0.87
CA GLY A 238 -6.36 -8.71 0.92
C GLY A 238 -7.35 -8.16 1.92
N GLY A 239 -7.44 -6.83 1.95
CA GLY A 239 -8.32 -6.07 2.82
C GLY A 239 -9.63 -5.67 2.14
N SER A 240 -10.32 -4.73 2.77
CA SER A 240 -11.65 -4.26 2.34
C SER A 240 -11.64 -3.40 1.07
N THR A 241 -10.51 -2.79 0.73
CA THR A 241 -10.38 -1.89 -0.42
C THR A 241 -9.43 -2.38 -1.50
N ILE A 242 -8.51 -3.29 -1.17
CA ILE A 242 -7.54 -3.85 -2.09
C ILE A 242 -7.23 -5.29 -1.72
N GLY A 243 -7.11 -6.14 -2.73
CA GLY A 243 -6.71 -7.53 -2.60
C GLY A 243 -6.33 -8.10 -3.94
N GLY A 244 -5.91 -9.35 -3.98
CA GLY A 244 -5.57 -10.01 -5.22
C GLY A 244 -4.96 -11.39 -5.03
N TYR A 245 -4.46 -11.94 -6.12
CA TYR A 245 -3.72 -13.19 -6.10
C TYR A 245 -2.27 -12.92 -5.70
N PRO A 246 -1.66 -13.75 -4.83
CA PRO A 246 -0.28 -13.54 -4.40
C PRO A 246 0.68 -13.50 -5.58
N ARG A 247 1.73 -12.68 -5.42
CA ARG A 247 2.80 -12.52 -6.41
C ARG A 247 3.76 -13.72 -6.43
N THR A 248 3.19 -14.92 -6.51
CA THR A 248 3.98 -16.13 -6.71
C THR A 248 4.43 -16.23 -8.18
N PRO A 249 5.53 -16.89 -8.49
CA PRO A 249 5.99 -17.03 -9.87
C PRO A 249 4.94 -17.60 -10.82
N LYS A 250 4.06 -18.46 -10.30
CA LYS A 250 3.05 -19.14 -11.12
C LYS A 250 1.79 -18.31 -11.41
N GLY A 251 1.45 -17.33 -10.58
CA GLY A 251 0.21 -16.58 -10.72
C GLY A 251 -1.06 -17.43 -10.56
N SER A 252 -2.22 -16.80 -10.75
CA SER A 252 -3.52 -17.47 -10.82
C SER A 252 -3.68 -18.25 -12.13
N LYS A 253 -4.41 -19.36 -12.08
CA LYS A 253 -4.79 -20.14 -13.27
C LYS A 253 -6.10 -19.64 -13.91
N LEU A 254 -6.90 -18.88 -13.17
CA LEU A 254 -8.12 -18.31 -13.69
C LEU A 254 -7.78 -17.28 -14.76
N SER A 255 -8.40 -17.40 -15.92
CA SER A 255 -8.26 -16.44 -17.01
C SER A 255 -8.95 -15.10 -16.67
N PRO A 256 -8.61 -14.01 -17.35
CA PRO A 256 -9.29 -12.72 -17.16
C PRO A 256 -10.82 -12.82 -17.36
N ASP A 257 -11.28 -13.57 -18.34
CA ASP A 257 -12.72 -13.75 -18.61
C ASP A 257 -13.42 -14.49 -17.46
N GLU A 258 -12.80 -15.53 -16.91
CA GLU A 258 -13.34 -16.26 -15.75
C GLU A 258 -13.42 -15.34 -14.53
N VAL A 259 -12.35 -14.61 -14.20
CA VAL A 259 -12.34 -13.65 -13.09
C VAL A 259 -13.37 -12.55 -13.30
N PHE A 260 -13.49 -12.02 -14.53
CA PHE A 260 -14.51 -11.02 -14.85
C PHE A 260 -15.92 -11.53 -14.58
N ASN A 261 -16.26 -12.71 -15.09
CA ASN A 261 -17.59 -13.29 -14.96
C ASN A 261 -17.96 -13.59 -13.49
N LEU A 262 -17.01 -14.10 -12.71
CA LEU A 262 -17.20 -14.35 -11.28
C LEU A 262 -17.47 -13.04 -10.51
N ILE A 263 -16.69 -12.01 -10.76
CA ILE A 263 -16.86 -10.70 -10.10
C ILE A 263 -18.16 -10.04 -10.55
N GLU A 264 -18.50 -10.12 -11.83
CA GLU A 264 -19.75 -9.56 -12.36
C GLU A 264 -20.98 -10.21 -11.72
N GLY A 265 -20.97 -11.54 -11.51
CA GLY A 265 -22.02 -12.24 -10.74
C GLY A 265 -22.16 -11.71 -9.32
N ILE A 266 -21.04 -11.51 -8.60
CA ILE A 266 -21.07 -10.96 -7.24
C ILE A 266 -21.63 -9.53 -7.23
N VAL A 267 -21.19 -8.69 -8.17
CA VAL A 267 -21.60 -7.27 -8.26
C VAL A 267 -23.10 -7.16 -8.59
N LYS A 268 -23.64 -8.06 -9.39
CA LYS A 268 -25.09 -8.14 -9.68
C LYS A 268 -25.92 -8.72 -8.55
N GLY A 269 -25.30 -9.30 -7.53
CA GLY A 269 -26.00 -10.01 -6.45
C GLY A 269 -26.52 -11.37 -6.90
N GLU A 270 -26.02 -11.90 -8.01
CA GLU A 270 -26.24 -13.27 -8.44
C GLU A 270 -25.44 -14.15 -7.49
N ALA A 271 -26.11 -14.93 -6.62
CA ALA A 271 -25.43 -15.89 -5.76
C ALA A 271 -24.64 -16.86 -6.66
N ALA A 272 -23.37 -17.06 -6.34
CA ALA A 272 -22.65 -18.21 -6.88
C ALA A 272 -23.31 -19.46 -6.28
N GLU A 273 -24.10 -20.20 -7.08
CA GLU A 273 -24.61 -21.51 -6.75
C GLU A 273 -23.48 -22.54 -6.61
#